data_0faf78afedf1ea7c1044178802764a83
#
_entry.id   0faf78afedf1ea7c1044178802764a83
#
_cell.length_a   1.000
_cell.length_b   1.000
_cell.length_c   1.000
_cell.angle_alpha   90.00
_cell.angle_beta   90.00
_cell.angle_gamma   90.00
#
_symmetry.space_group_name_H-M   'P 1'
#
loop_
_entity.id
_entity.type
_entity.pdbx_description
1 polymer ?
#
loop_
_entity_poly.entity_id
_entity_poly.type
_entity_poly.pdbx_seq_one_letter_code
_entity_poly.pdbx_strand_id
1 'polypeptide(L)'
;MDAFLAFVEGSELSNWIRGESMLAFPTIITLHTICMGFLAGASSAIDLRILGAAPGIPLASLRPFYPLMWLAFAVNAVTGVLMVIGYPTKQLTNPLFYIKLSLVALGVWLVYRIGAEVLRPAESGEKAMTARAKWLAAASLAGWVSLIIAGRLLEYTHRWELIGIPALT
;
A
#
# COMPACT_ATOMS: atom_id res chain seq x y z
N MET A 1 -6.83 15.30 -22.01
CA MET A 1 -6.87 14.59 -20.72
C MET A 1 -8.17 14.91 -19.99
N ASP A 2 -8.61 16.17 -19.99
CA ASP A 2 -9.79 16.63 -19.27
C ASP A 2 -11.10 15.97 -19.71
N ALA A 3 -11.32 15.75 -21.03
CA ALA A 3 -12.51 15.07 -21.54
C ALA A 3 -12.62 13.60 -21.08
N PHE A 4 -11.50 12.88 -20.96
CA PHE A 4 -11.48 11.52 -20.46
C PHE A 4 -11.77 11.48 -18.96
N LEU A 5 -11.16 12.37 -18.18
CA LEU A 5 -11.41 12.48 -16.74
C LEU A 5 -12.88 12.81 -16.47
N ALA A 6 -13.43 13.77 -17.20
CA ALA A 6 -14.84 14.15 -17.11
C ALA A 6 -15.78 12.98 -17.48
N PHE A 7 -15.43 12.20 -18.51
CA PHE A 7 -16.19 11.01 -18.90
C PHE A 7 -16.20 9.95 -17.78
N VAL A 8 -15.05 9.65 -17.19
CA VAL A 8 -14.97 8.68 -16.08
C VAL A 8 -15.70 9.20 -14.85
N GLU A 9 -15.54 10.49 -14.54
CA GLU A 9 -16.16 11.15 -13.39
C GLU A 9 -17.70 11.24 -13.53
N GLY A 10 -18.22 11.34 -14.75
CA GLY A 10 -19.66 11.31 -15.05
C GLY A 10 -20.26 9.92 -15.18
N SER A 11 -19.47 8.84 -15.04
CA SER A 11 -19.97 7.47 -15.16
C SER A 11 -20.90 7.08 -13.99
N GLU A 12 -21.84 6.16 -14.24
CA GLU A 12 -22.76 5.63 -13.22
C GLU A 12 -21.98 5.03 -12.02
N LEU A 13 -20.88 4.32 -12.29
CA LEU A 13 -20.04 3.74 -11.25
C LEU A 13 -19.39 4.83 -10.37
N SER A 14 -18.87 5.90 -10.97
CA SER A 14 -18.31 7.02 -10.23
C SER A 14 -19.38 7.71 -9.36
N ASN A 15 -20.57 7.95 -9.91
CA ASN A 15 -21.69 8.55 -9.18
C ASN A 15 -22.15 7.67 -8.02
N TRP A 16 -22.26 6.35 -8.24
CA TRP A 16 -22.58 5.39 -7.19
C TRP A 16 -21.55 5.41 -6.05
N ILE A 17 -20.25 5.45 -6.39
CA ILE A 17 -19.17 5.51 -5.38
C ILE A 17 -19.24 6.81 -4.57
N ARG A 18 -19.54 7.95 -5.22
CA ARG A 18 -19.49 9.30 -4.60
C ARG A 18 -20.72 9.66 -3.78
N GLY A 19 -21.89 9.20 -4.14
CA GLY A 19 -23.06 9.76 -3.48
C GLY A 19 -24.38 9.02 -3.62
N GLU A 20 -24.59 8.22 -4.65
CA GLU A 20 -25.85 7.50 -4.83
C GLU A 20 -26.06 6.42 -3.74
N SER A 21 -24.95 5.87 -3.23
CA SER A 21 -24.98 4.94 -2.12
C SER A 21 -24.29 5.52 -0.88
N MET A 22 -25.06 5.70 0.20
CA MET A 22 -24.51 6.17 1.48
C MET A 22 -23.42 5.27 2.06
N LEU A 23 -23.36 4.00 1.65
CA LEU A 23 -22.43 3.01 2.17
C LEU A 23 -21.28 2.66 1.23
N ALA A 24 -21.36 3.04 -0.08
CA ALA A 24 -20.35 2.63 -1.06
C ALA A 24 -18.96 3.15 -0.72
N PHE A 25 -18.78 4.45 -0.64
CA PHE A 25 -17.47 5.05 -0.36
C PHE A 25 -16.92 4.68 1.02
N PRO A 26 -17.71 4.76 2.13
CA PRO A 26 -17.23 4.31 3.45
C PRO A 26 -16.76 2.86 3.47
N THR A 27 -17.47 1.95 2.78
CA THR A 27 -17.09 0.54 2.72
C THR A 27 -15.79 0.35 1.94
N ILE A 28 -15.67 0.99 0.76
CA ILE A 28 -14.47 0.92 -0.07
C ILE A 28 -13.24 1.42 0.69
N ILE A 29 -13.32 2.59 1.32
CA ILE A 29 -12.19 3.17 2.06
C ILE A 29 -11.85 2.37 3.32
N THR A 30 -12.84 1.80 3.99
CA THR A 30 -12.63 0.96 5.15
C THR A 30 -11.88 -0.32 4.78
N LEU A 31 -12.34 -1.03 3.74
CA LEU A 31 -11.65 -2.22 3.23
C LEU A 31 -10.23 -1.88 2.77
N HIS A 32 -10.07 -0.79 2.04
CA HIS A 32 -8.77 -0.31 1.59
C HIS A 32 -7.82 -0.08 2.77
N THR A 33 -8.29 0.57 3.82
CA THR A 33 -7.49 0.90 5.01
C THR A 33 -7.14 -0.35 5.81
N ILE A 34 -8.11 -1.27 6.02
CA ILE A 34 -7.87 -2.53 6.75
C ILE A 34 -6.85 -3.39 6.00
N CYS A 35 -7.02 -3.58 4.70
CA CYS A 35 -6.12 -4.39 3.89
C CYS A 35 -4.71 -3.77 3.82
N MET A 36 -4.60 -2.45 3.72
CA MET A 36 -3.32 -1.73 3.77
C MET A 36 -2.65 -1.92 5.13
N GLY A 37 -3.39 -1.76 6.23
CA GLY A 37 -2.89 -1.94 7.59
C GLY A 37 -2.40 -3.37 7.84
N PHE A 38 -3.15 -4.37 7.36
CA PHE A 38 -2.73 -5.76 7.44
C PHE A 38 -1.46 -6.04 6.62
N LEU A 39 -1.41 -5.57 5.37
CA LEU A 39 -0.28 -5.77 4.48
C LEU A 39 1.00 -5.13 5.05
N ALA A 40 0.93 -3.86 5.45
CA ALA A 40 2.05 -3.15 6.05
C ALA A 40 2.46 -3.75 7.40
N GLY A 41 1.50 -4.13 8.26
CA GLY A 41 1.75 -4.72 9.56
C GLY A 41 2.40 -6.09 9.49
N ALA A 42 1.86 -6.99 8.66
CA ALA A 42 2.43 -8.33 8.47
C ALA A 42 3.82 -8.28 7.82
N SER A 43 4.01 -7.42 6.81
CA SER A 43 5.32 -7.19 6.20
C SER A 43 6.32 -6.67 7.23
N SER A 44 5.94 -5.64 8.00
CA SER A 44 6.81 -5.08 9.04
C SER A 44 7.19 -6.09 10.13
N ALA A 45 6.27 -6.98 10.51
CA ALA A 45 6.58 -8.04 11.45
C ALA A 45 7.65 -9.02 10.92
N ILE A 46 7.54 -9.40 9.64
CA ILE A 46 8.56 -10.23 8.96
C ILE A 46 9.88 -9.48 8.88
N ASP A 47 9.85 -8.21 8.47
CA ASP A 47 11.04 -7.37 8.31
C ASP A 47 11.79 -7.19 9.64
N LEU A 48 11.07 -6.87 10.71
CA LEU A 48 11.64 -6.74 12.05
C LEU A 48 12.26 -8.05 12.53
N ARG A 49 11.62 -9.19 12.25
CA ARG A 49 12.18 -10.51 12.59
C ARG A 49 13.49 -10.80 11.83
N ILE A 50 13.55 -10.44 10.53
CA ILE A 50 14.78 -10.55 9.71
C ILE A 50 15.89 -9.66 10.27
N LEU A 51 15.56 -8.48 10.75
CA LEU A 51 16.50 -7.52 11.34
C LEU A 51 16.99 -7.94 12.73
N GLY A 52 16.36 -8.97 13.34
CA GLY A 52 16.77 -9.54 14.62
C GLY A 52 15.88 -9.16 15.80
N ALA A 53 14.77 -8.47 15.58
CA ALA A 53 13.76 -8.32 16.62
C ALA A 53 13.08 -9.67 16.89
N ALA A 54 12.72 -9.93 18.16
CA ALA A 54 12.04 -11.16 18.59
C ALA A 54 12.73 -12.46 18.09
N PRO A 55 14.01 -12.70 18.43
CA PRO A 55 14.78 -13.83 17.91
C PRO A 55 14.19 -15.20 18.28
N GLY A 56 13.37 -15.28 19.31
CA GLY A 56 12.68 -16.52 19.72
C GLY A 56 11.50 -16.91 18.82
N ILE A 57 11.07 -16.07 17.87
CA ILE A 57 9.99 -16.41 16.94
C ILE A 57 10.61 -17.02 15.67
N PRO A 58 10.35 -18.31 15.34
CA PRO A 58 10.84 -18.89 14.10
C PRO A 58 10.25 -18.17 12.88
N LEU A 59 11.07 -17.90 11.85
CA LEU A 59 10.57 -17.30 10.60
C LEU A 59 9.49 -18.16 9.91
N ALA A 60 9.59 -19.47 10.05
CA ALA A 60 8.60 -20.41 9.54
C ALA A 60 7.18 -20.11 10.08
N SER A 61 7.05 -19.62 11.32
CA SER A 61 5.77 -19.26 11.93
C SER A 61 5.11 -18.04 11.27
N LEU A 62 5.87 -17.21 10.57
CA LEU A 62 5.36 -16.04 9.86
C LEU A 62 4.92 -16.34 8.42
N ARG A 63 5.27 -17.51 7.91
CA ARG A 63 4.95 -17.93 6.54
C ARG A 63 3.45 -17.99 6.22
N PRO A 64 2.54 -18.43 7.11
CA PRO A 64 1.11 -18.43 6.82
C PRO A 64 0.53 -17.03 6.51
N PHE A 65 1.19 -15.95 6.96
CA PHE A 65 0.75 -14.59 6.64
C PHE A 65 1.04 -14.20 5.18
N TYR A 66 1.98 -14.86 4.52
CA TYR A 66 2.37 -14.51 3.15
C TYR A 66 1.24 -14.62 2.11
N PRO A 67 0.47 -15.71 2.01
CA PRO A 67 -0.68 -15.76 1.11
C PRO A 67 -1.79 -14.77 1.51
N LEU A 68 -1.98 -14.51 2.80
CA LEU A 68 -2.94 -13.51 3.27
C LEU A 68 -2.51 -12.08 2.88
N MET A 69 -1.22 -11.79 2.87
CA MET A 69 -0.69 -10.51 2.38
C MET A 69 -1.01 -10.31 0.90
N TRP A 70 -0.92 -11.35 0.05
CA TRP A 70 -1.29 -11.28 -1.36
C TRP A 70 -2.79 -11.07 -1.56
N LEU A 71 -3.62 -11.74 -0.75
CA LEU A 71 -5.07 -11.51 -0.75
C LEU A 71 -5.39 -10.07 -0.34
N ALA A 72 -4.80 -9.58 0.74
CA ALA A 72 -4.96 -8.20 1.20
C ALA A 72 -4.50 -7.19 0.14
N PHE A 73 -3.39 -7.47 -0.56
CA PHE A 73 -2.94 -6.65 -1.67
C PHE A 73 -3.94 -6.62 -2.82
N ALA A 74 -4.50 -7.77 -3.21
CA ALA A 74 -5.50 -7.84 -4.28
C ALA A 74 -6.75 -7.00 -3.94
N VAL A 75 -7.29 -7.15 -2.72
CA VAL A 75 -8.43 -6.33 -2.25
C VAL A 75 -8.06 -4.85 -2.19
N ASN A 76 -6.86 -4.52 -1.71
CA ASN A 76 -6.37 -3.14 -1.65
C ASN A 76 -6.22 -2.53 -3.04
N ALA A 77 -5.74 -3.29 -4.03
CA ALA A 77 -5.62 -2.84 -5.41
C ALA A 77 -6.99 -2.56 -6.04
N VAL A 78 -7.96 -3.48 -5.87
CA VAL A 78 -9.33 -3.29 -6.38
C VAL A 78 -9.99 -2.06 -5.75
N THR A 79 -9.94 -1.94 -4.44
CA THR A 79 -10.51 -0.79 -3.74
C THR A 79 -9.80 0.52 -4.09
N GLY A 80 -8.48 0.48 -4.33
CA GLY A 80 -7.70 1.62 -4.81
C GLY A 80 -8.14 2.07 -6.21
N VAL A 81 -8.39 1.15 -7.13
CA VAL A 81 -8.94 1.46 -8.47
C VAL A 81 -10.33 2.08 -8.35
N LEU A 82 -11.21 1.54 -7.50
CA LEU A 82 -12.54 2.11 -7.27
C LEU A 82 -12.45 3.55 -6.72
N MET A 83 -11.51 3.84 -5.83
CA MET A 83 -11.27 5.21 -5.33
C MET A 83 -10.79 6.15 -6.44
N VAL A 84 -9.96 5.67 -7.38
CA VAL A 84 -9.55 6.46 -8.56
C VAL A 84 -10.75 6.73 -9.48
N ILE A 85 -11.61 5.75 -9.71
CA ILE A 85 -12.83 5.92 -10.52
C ILE A 85 -13.79 6.91 -9.87
N GLY A 86 -13.93 6.89 -8.54
CA GLY A 86 -14.76 7.82 -7.81
C GLY A 86 -14.27 9.27 -7.86
N TYR A 87 -12.96 9.49 -7.86
CA TYR A 87 -12.34 10.82 -7.83
C TYR A 87 -11.15 10.90 -8.80
N PRO A 88 -11.36 10.71 -10.11
CA PRO A 88 -10.27 10.60 -11.08
C PRO A 88 -9.46 11.89 -11.20
N THR A 89 -10.12 13.04 -11.27
CA THR A 89 -9.44 14.33 -11.37
C THR A 89 -8.54 14.58 -10.15
N LYS A 90 -9.07 14.41 -8.93
CA LYS A 90 -8.32 14.60 -7.67
C LYS A 90 -7.09 13.70 -7.58
N GLN A 91 -7.18 12.46 -8.07
CA GLN A 91 -6.11 11.49 -7.95
C GLN A 91 -5.07 11.63 -9.07
N LEU A 92 -5.52 11.65 -10.33
CA LEU A 92 -4.64 11.56 -11.49
C LEU A 92 -3.91 12.87 -11.84
N THR A 93 -4.38 14.01 -11.36
CA THR A 93 -3.67 15.29 -11.52
C THR A 93 -2.62 15.54 -10.42
N ASN A 94 -2.65 14.76 -9.34
CA ASN A 94 -1.78 14.99 -8.19
C ASN A 94 -0.46 14.20 -8.31
N PRO A 95 0.71 14.87 -8.32
CA PRO A 95 2.01 14.20 -8.44
C PRO A 95 2.31 13.22 -7.27
N LEU A 96 1.77 13.48 -6.07
CA LEU A 96 1.92 12.57 -4.93
C LEU A 96 1.24 11.20 -5.17
N PHE A 97 0.22 11.16 -6.03
CA PHE A 97 -0.40 9.91 -6.42
C PHE A 97 0.59 8.98 -7.13
N TYR A 98 1.38 9.51 -8.05
CA TYR A 98 2.40 8.74 -8.78
C TYR A 98 3.56 8.31 -7.87
N ILE A 99 3.96 9.16 -6.92
CA ILE A 99 4.94 8.78 -5.89
C ILE A 99 4.38 7.61 -5.06
N LYS A 100 3.12 7.69 -4.62
CA LYS A 100 2.45 6.60 -3.90
C LYS A 100 2.42 5.31 -4.71
N LEU A 101 2.07 5.36 -6.00
CA LEU A 101 2.05 4.17 -6.88
C LEU A 101 3.46 3.55 -7.02
N SER A 102 4.49 4.37 -7.15
CA SER A 102 5.88 3.90 -7.21
C SER A 102 6.30 3.21 -5.91
N LEU A 103 5.92 3.76 -4.77
CA LEU A 103 6.16 3.14 -3.46
C LEU A 103 5.38 1.83 -3.27
N VAL A 104 4.14 1.74 -3.78
CA VAL A 104 3.37 0.49 -3.80
C VAL A 104 4.10 -0.56 -4.64
N ALA A 105 4.53 -0.22 -5.85
CA ALA A 105 5.26 -1.14 -6.72
C ALA A 105 6.57 -1.63 -6.07
N LEU A 106 7.33 -0.73 -5.44
CA LEU A 106 8.52 -1.06 -4.68
C LEU A 106 8.19 -1.99 -3.50
N GLY A 107 7.15 -1.70 -2.71
CA GLY A 107 6.72 -2.51 -1.58
C GLY A 107 6.33 -3.93 -2.00
N VAL A 108 5.55 -4.07 -3.06
CA VAL A 108 5.14 -5.37 -3.64
C VAL A 108 6.37 -6.16 -4.11
N TRP A 109 7.31 -5.51 -4.80
CA TRP A 109 8.55 -6.13 -5.23
C TRP A 109 9.39 -6.62 -4.03
N LEU A 110 9.51 -5.81 -2.97
CA LEU A 110 10.23 -6.19 -1.75
C LEU A 110 9.57 -7.37 -1.03
N VAL A 111 8.23 -7.37 -0.89
CA VAL A 111 7.48 -8.51 -0.34
C VAL A 111 7.73 -9.79 -1.14
N TYR A 112 7.71 -9.70 -2.48
CA TYR A 112 8.01 -10.83 -3.36
C TYR A 112 9.44 -11.34 -3.14
N ARG A 113 10.44 -10.44 -3.09
CA ARG A 113 11.85 -10.80 -2.89
C ARG A 113 12.11 -11.44 -1.53
N ILE A 114 11.54 -10.86 -0.46
CA ILE A 114 11.63 -11.41 0.89
C ILE A 114 10.96 -12.78 0.96
N GLY A 115 9.80 -12.95 0.35
CA GLY A 115 9.12 -14.23 0.25
C GLY A 115 9.98 -15.31 -0.43
N ALA A 116 10.62 -14.96 -1.54
CA ALA A 116 11.45 -15.89 -2.32
C ALA A 116 12.80 -16.19 -1.65
N GLU A 117 13.48 -15.18 -1.08
CA GLU A 117 14.85 -15.31 -0.59
C GLU A 117 14.94 -15.72 0.89
N VAL A 118 13.90 -15.44 1.67
CA VAL A 118 13.92 -15.63 3.13
C VAL A 118 12.88 -16.64 3.61
N LEU A 119 11.60 -16.44 3.24
CA LEU A 119 10.53 -17.29 3.78
C LEU A 119 10.52 -18.70 3.21
N ARG A 120 10.82 -18.90 1.92
CA ARG A 120 10.90 -20.24 1.31
C ARG A 120 12.09 -21.06 1.81
N PRO A 121 13.32 -20.49 1.87
CA PRO A 121 14.48 -21.23 2.39
C PRO A 121 14.43 -21.52 3.89
N ALA A 122 13.63 -20.80 4.68
CA ALA A 122 13.48 -21.05 6.12
C ALA A 122 12.89 -22.44 6.45
N GLU A 123 12.35 -23.15 5.45
CA GLU A 123 11.92 -24.56 5.60
C GLU A 123 13.09 -25.53 5.84
N SER A 124 14.28 -25.17 5.39
CA SER A 124 15.47 -26.06 5.41
C SER A 124 16.35 -25.86 6.66
N GLY A 125 15.88 -25.11 7.64
CA GLY A 125 16.60 -24.75 8.86
C GLY A 125 17.02 -23.29 8.91
N GLU A 126 17.02 -22.70 10.11
CA GLU A 126 17.40 -21.30 10.34
C GLU A 126 18.89 -21.10 10.03
N LYS A 127 19.19 -20.60 8.85
CA LYS A 127 20.52 -20.08 8.52
C LYS A 127 20.65 -18.66 9.02
N ALA A 128 21.87 -18.26 9.41
CA ALA A 128 22.15 -16.88 9.78
C ALA A 128 21.67 -15.92 8.68
N MET A 129 20.92 -14.89 9.06
CA MET A 129 20.39 -13.90 8.13
C MET A 129 21.51 -13.21 7.37
N THR A 130 21.47 -13.29 6.04
CA THR A 130 22.46 -12.63 5.19
C THR A 130 22.35 -11.11 5.30
N ALA A 131 23.44 -10.39 5.09
CA ALA A 131 23.43 -8.93 5.00
C ALA A 131 22.41 -8.43 3.98
N ARG A 132 22.26 -9.11 2.84
CA ARG A 132 21.29 -8.81 1.80
C ARG A 132 19.84 -8.91 2.31
N ALA A 133 19.49 -9.97 3.04
CA ALA A 133 18.16 -10.13 3.63
C ALA A 133 17.84 -8.98 4.58
N LYS A 134 18.80 -8.56 5.41
CA LYS A 134 18.65 -7.43 6.32
C LYS A 134 18.45 -6.10 5.58
N TRP A 135 19.18 -5.89 4.49
CA TRP A 135 18.98 -4.69 3.65
C TRP A 135 17.61 -4.66 2.98
N LEU A 136 17.12 -5.81 2.47
CA LEU A 136 15.78 -5.90 1.90
C LEU A 136 14.71 -5.58 2.96
N ALA A 137 14.86 -6.12 4.17
CA ALA A 137 13.93 -5.86 5.27
C ALA A 137 13.95 -4.38 5.72
N ALA A 138 15.14 -3.76 5.84
CA ALA A 138 15.24 -2.34 6.17
C ALA A 138 14.62 -1.45 5.09
N ALA A 139 14.86 -1.75 3.81
CA ALA A 139 14.26 -1.04 2.69
C ALA A 139 12.73 -1.21 2.66
N SER A 140 12.21 -2.41 3.00
CA SER A 140 10.79 -2.70 3.08
C SER A 140 10.12 -1.88 4.19
N LEU A 141 10.68 -1.86 5.40
CA LEU A 141 10.19 -1.01 6.50
C LEU A 141 10.15 0.47 6.13
N ALA A 142 11.25 0.99 5.59
CA ALA A 142 11.31 2.39 5.14
C ALA A 142 10.27 2.67 4.04
N GLY A 143 10.09 1.73 3.10
CA GLY A 143 9.09 1.81 2.05
C GLY A 143 7.66 1.89 2.59
N TRP A 144 7.30 1.04 3.55
CA TRP A 144 5.97 1.06 4.18
C TRP A 144 5.69 2.35 4.94
N VAL A 145 6.66 2.83 5.73
CA VAL A 145 6.53 4.12 6.42
C VAL A 145 6.33 5.26 5.41
N SER A 146 7.17 5.31 4.37
CA SER A 146 7.06 6.32 3.31
C SER A 146 5.72 6.26 2.58
N LEU A 147 5.19 5.05 2.31
CA LEU A 147 3.90 4.85 1.66
C LEU A 147 2.74 5.36 2.53
N ILE A 148 2.77 5.11 3.83
CA ILE A 148 1.75 5.61 4.77
C ILE A 148 1.78 7.15 4.82
N ILE A 149 2.97 7.74 4.89
CA ILE A 149 3.15 9.20 4.88
C ILE A 149 2.64 9.79 3.56
N ALA A 150 3.04 9.24 2.41
CA ALA A 150 2.60 9.71 1.10
C ALA A 150 1.08 9.61 0.94
N GLY A 151 0.47 8.52 1.43
CA GLY A 151 -0.98 8.34 1.42
C GLY A 151 -1.72 9.39 2.26
N ARG A 152 -1.16 9.78 3.41
CA ARG A 152 -1.72 10.84 4.25
C ARG A 152 -1.56 12.21 3.62
N LEU A 153 -0.37 12.52 3.10
CA LEU A 153 -0.11 13.79 2.43
C LEU A 153 -1.03 13.99 1.23
N LEU A 154 -1.33 12.94 0.47
CA LEU A 154 -2.23 13.00 -0.67
C LEU A 154 -3.64 13.51 -0.30
N GLU A 155 -4.16 13.13 0.88
CA GLU A 155 -5.46 13.63 1.35
C GLU A 155 -5.44 15.10 1.77
N TYR A 156 -4.29 15.64 2.16
CA TYR A 156 -4.16 17.01 2.64
C TYR A 156 -3.69 18.00 1.57
N THR A 157 -3.31 17.54 0.38
CA THR A 157 -2.76 18.44 -0.68
C THR A 157 -3.72 19.56 -1.10
N HIS A 158 -5.04 19.32 -1.08
CA HIS A 158 -6.03 20.37 -1.38
C HIS A 158 -6.11 21.48 -0.32
N ARG A 159 -5.54 21.28 0.88
CA ARG A 159 -5.49 22.26 1.98
C ARG A 159 -4.22 23.11 1.96
N TRP A 160 -3.26 22.79 1.11
CA TRP A 160 -2.01 23.54 1.04
C TRP A 160 -2.21 24.97 0.57
N GLU A 161 -3.24 25.22 -0.23
CA GLU A 161 -3.66 26.58 -0.60
C GLU A 161 -3.99 27.44 0.63
N LEU A 162 -4.55 26.83 1.69
CA LEU A 162 -4.90 27.54 2.92
C LEU A 162 -3.69 28.01 3.73
N ILE A 163 -2.52 27.44 3.48
CA ILE A 163 -1.24 27.80 4.13
C ILE A 163 -0.29 28.53 3.16
N GLY A 164 -0.82 29.01 2.01
CA GLY A 164 -0.07 29.80 1.03
C GLY A 164 0.88 28.99 0.14
N ILE A 165 0.78 27.67 0.13
CA ILE A 165 1.51 26.80 -0.81
C ILE A 165 0.61 26.58 -2.01
N PRO A 166 1.03 26.93 -3.25
CA PRO A 166 0.21 26.70 -4.44
C PRO A 166 -0.09 25.21 -4.59
N ALA A 167 -1.34 24.89 -4.98
CA ALA A 167 -1.72 23.53 -5.27
C ALA A 167 -0.76 22.92 -6.29
N LEU A 168 -0.29 21.73 -6.03
CA LEU A 168 0.46 20.94 -7.00
C LEU A 168 -0.52 20.38 -8.02
N THR A 169 -0.90 21.24 -9.01
CA THR A 169 -1.74 20.86 -10.15
C THR A 169 -0.90 20.30 -11.29
#